data_c1199f2c69711edaacbfcd7c108aa3c0
#
_entry.id   c1199f2c69711edaacbfcd7c108aa3c0
#
_cell.length_a   1.000
_cell.length_b   1.000
_cell.length_c   1.000
_cell.angle_alpha   90.00
_cell.angle_beta   90.00
_cell.angle_gamma   90.00
#
_symmetry.space_group_name_H-M   'P 1'
#
loop_
_entity.id
_entity.type
_entity.pdbx_description
1 polymer ?
#
loop_
_entity_poly.entity_id
_entity_poly.type
_entity_poly.pdbx_seq_one_letter_code
_entity_poly.pdbx_strand_id
1 'polypeptide(L)'
;SLSAAMNFVVTIINMRAPGMKMMRMPVFTWMTLVVSLLIVFAFPAITVALGQLMFDRCFGTNFFVVAGGGQPILWQHLFWIFGHPEVYILILPAMGIVSEVLPVFSRKPLFGYAIVVFYGAVIGFLGFAVWSHHMFTTGLGKVATAAFSLLTICLLYTSPSPRDRSI
;
A
#
# COMPACT_ATOMS: atom_id res chain seq x y z
N SER A 1 -6.93 10.07 9.63
CA SER A 1 -5.98 9.59 8.59
C SER A 1 -6.41 10.00 7.18
N LEU A 2 -7.66 9.76 6.75
CA LEU A 2 -8.13 10.15 5.39
C LEU A 2 -7.94 11.63 5.11
N SER A 3 -8.38 12.53 5.99
CA SER A 3 -8.23 13.96 5.82
C SER A 3 -6.76 14.40 5.71
N ALA A 4 -5.88 13.79 6.50
CA ALA A 4 -4.45 14.06 6.43
C ALA A 4 -3.86 13.57 5.10
N ALA A 5 -4.25 12.38 4.63
CA ALA A 5 -3.80 11.84 3.35
C ALA A 5 -4.24 12.73 2.17
N MET A 6 -5.50 13.17 2.16
CA MET A 6 -6.01 14.11 1.16
C MET A 6 -5.25 15.44 1.18
N ASN A 7 -4.95 15.96 2.38
CA ASN A 7 -4.14 17.17 2.53
C ASN A 7 -2.73 16.98 1.94
N PHE A 8 -2.05 15.87 2.23
CA PHE A 8 -0.74 15.58 1.63
C PHE A 8 -0.79 15.47 0.12
N VAL A 9 -1.79 14.79 -0.45
CA VAL A 9 -1.96 14.68 -1.91
C VAL A 9 -2.09 16.07 -2.53
N VAL A 10 -2.99 16.90 -2.01
CA VAL A 10 -3.23 18.26 -2.54
C VAL A 10 -1.98 19.14 -2.38
N THR A 11 -1.33 19.09 -1.22
CA THR A 11 -0.11 19.87 -0.95
C THR A 11 1.02 19.47 -1.89
N ILE A 12 1.29 18.19 -2.04
CA ILE A 12 2.39 17.70 -2.90
C ILE A 12 2.12 18.00 -4.38
N ILE A 13 0.86 17.92 -4.83
CA ILE A 13 0.54 18.18 -6.22
C ILE A 13 0.48 19.67 -6.54
N ASN A 14 -0.14 20.49 -5.69
CA ASN A 14 -0.47 21.87 -6.00
C ASN A 14 0.47 22.89 -5.36
N MET A 15 1.11 22.58 -4.25
CA MET A 15 1.89 23.54 -3.45
C MET A 15 3.41 23.29 -3.51
N ARG A 16 3.91 22.77 -4.63
CA ARG A 16 5.35 22.63 -4.85
C ARG A 16 6.03 24.01 -4.95
N ALA A 17 7.29 24.06 -4.52
CA ALA A 17 8.10 25.26 -4.66
C ALA A 17 8.20 25.70 -6.13
N PRO A 18 8.26 27.01 -6.40
CA PRO A 18 8.42 27.54 -7.76
C PRO A 18 9.60 26.87 -8.49
N GLY A 19 9.37 26.35 -9.71
CA GLY A 19 10.38 25.64 -10.50
C GLY A 19 10.58 24.16 -10.16
N MET A 20 9.96 23.62 -9.10
CA MET A 20 10.03 22.21 -8.75
C MET A 20 9.04 21.38 -9.57
N LYS A 21 9.54 20.73 -10.60
CA LYS A 21 8.77 19.73 -11.38
C LYS A 21 8.65 18.41 -10.60
N MET A 22 7.64 17.58 -10.94
CA MET A 22 7.41 16.29 -10.29
C MET A 22 8.70 15.43 -10.19
N MET A 23 9.42 15.26 -11.28
CA MET A 23 10.66 14.46 -11.33
C MET A 23 11.88 15.14 -10.68
N ARG A 24 11.69 16.24 -9.97
CA ARG A 24 12.72 16.91 -9.15
C ARG A 24 12.40 16.90 -7.66
N MET A 25 11.30 16.24 -7.28
CA MET A 25 10.95 16.09 -5.86
C MET A 25 11.87 15.06 -5.18
N PRO A 26 12.14 15.22 -3.89
CA PRO A 26 12.80 14.19 -3.09
C PRO A 26 12.08 12.84 -3.18
N VAL A 27 12.82 11.74 -3.11
CA VAL A 27 12.24 10.38 -3.14
C VAL A 27 11.27 10.17 -1.99
N PHE A 28 11.60 10.67 -0.81
CA PHE A 28 10.69 10.63 0.34
C PHE A 28 9.33 11.30 0.05
N THR A 29 9.34 12.43 -0.63
CA THR A 29 8.10 13.14 -1.03
C THR A 29 7.27 12.30 -2.01
N TRP A 30 7.92 11.60 -2.95
CA TRP A 30 7.24 10.65 -3.83
C TRP A 30 6.62 9.49 -3.07
N MET A 31 7.36 8.88 -2.13
CA MET A 31 6.84 7.78 -1.31
C MET A 31 5.68 8.25 -0.44
N THR A 32 5.75 9.47 0.11
CA THR A 32 4.65 10.08 0.87
C THR A 32 3.41 10.32 -0.01
N LEU A 33 3.58 10.74 -1.26
CA LEU A 33 2.47 10.88 -2.21
C LEU A 33 1.81 9.53 -2.49
N VAL A 34 2.60 8.50 -2.81
CA VAL A 34 2.09 7.13 -3.05
C VAL A 34 1.36 6.61 -1.83
N VAL A 35 1.93 6.74 -0.64
CA VAL A 35 1.31 6.33 0.62
C VAL A 35 -0.01 7.07 0.88
N SER A 36 -0.05 8.36 0.60
CA SER A 36 -1.29 9.13 0.76
C SER A 36 -2.40 8.64 -0.15
N LEU A 37 -2.08 8.26 -1.39
CA LEU A 37 -3.01 7.61 -2.30
C LEU A 37 -3.45 6.23 -1.78
N LEU A 38 -2.51 5.42 -1.28
CA LEU A 38 -2.84 4.12 -0.66
C LEU A 38 -3.85 4.29 0.48
N ILE A 39 -3.65 5.26 1.36
CA ILE A 39 -4.58 5.55 2.47
C ILE A 39 -5.97 5.91 1.95
N VAL A 40 -6.05 6.79 0.95
CA VAL A 40 -7.34 7.23 0.39
C VAL A 40 -8.14 6.05 -0.17
N PHE A 41 -7.49 5.09 -0.82
CA PHE A 41 -8.19 3.94 -1.42
C PHE A 41 -8.38 2.75 -0.46
N ALA A 42 -7.47 2.53 0.49
CA ALA A 42 -7.53 1.38 1.39
C ALA A 42 -8.48 1.60 2.60
N PHE A 43 -8.51 2.80 3.16
CA PHE A 43 -9.30 3.10 4.35
C PHE A 43 -10.82 2.94 4.19
N PRO A 44 -11.45 3.23 3.04
CA PRO A 44 -12.86 2.94 2.86
C PRO A 44 -13.22 1.46 3.08
N ALA A 45 -12.38 0.52 2.65
CA ALA A 45 -12.65 -0.91 2.82
C ALA A 45 -12.71 -1.31 4.31
N ILE A 46 -11.73 -0.89 5.11
CA ILE A 46 -11.73 -1.18 6.55
C ILE A 46 -12.85 -0.43 7.28
N THR A 47 -13.21 0.78 6.84
CA THR A 47 -14.32 1.54 7.43
C THR A 47 -15.63 0.80 7.23
N VAL A 48 -15.88 0.25 6.05
CA VAL A 48 -17.07 -0.59 5.76
C VAL A 48 -17.06 -1.84 6.63
N ALA A 49 -15.93 -2.55 6.73
CA ALA A 49 -15.81 -3.75 7.55
C ALA A 49 -16.12 -3.49 9.03
N LEU A 50 -15.55 -2.41 9.59
CA LEU A 50 -15.80 -2.03 10.98
C LEU A 50 -17.25 -1.57 11.19
N GLY A 51 -17.84 -0.86 10.23
CA GLY A 51 -19.26 -0.50 10.25
C GLY A 51 -20.15 -1.74 10.31
N GLN A 52 -19.94 -2.70 9.42
CA GLN A 52 -20.69 -3.96 9.42
C GLN A 52 -20.52 -4.75 10.73
N LEU A 53 -19.28 -4.79 11.27
CA LEU A 53 -19.01 -5.43 12.55
C LEU A 53 -19.73 -4.72 13.71
N MET A 54 -19.78 -3.41 13.69
CA MET A 54 -20.52 -2.61 14.68
C MET A 54 -22.01 -2.92 14.59
N PHE A 55 -22.59 -3.01 13.41
CA PHE A 55 -23.98 -3.39 13.22
C PHE A 55 -24.27 -4.81 13.73
N ASP A 56 -23.41 -5.77 13.47
CA ASP A 56 -23.55 -7.14 13.99
C ASP A 56 -23.54 -7.15 15.52
N ARG A 57 -22.71 -6.33 16.17
CA ARG A 57 -22.60 -6.30 17.64
C ARG A 57 -23.68 -5.48 18.34
N CYS A 58 -24.10 -4.37 17.76
CA CYS A 58 -25.00 -3.42 18.41
C CYS A 58 -26.45 -3.60 17.99
N PHE A 59 -26.70 -4.06 16.76
CA PHE A 59 -28.05 -4.12 16.19
C PHE A 59 -28.50 -5.54 15.82
N GLY A 60 -27.68 -6.57 16.12
CA GLY A 60 -28.03 -7.97 15.87
C GLY A 60 -28.14 -8.33 14.39
N THR A 61 -27.46 -7.61 13.50
CA THR A 61 -27.32 -7.99 12.11
C THR A 61 -26.39 -9.22 11.96
N ASN A 62 -26.37 -9.85 10.80
CA ASN A 62 -25.65 -11.10 10.58
C ASN A 62 -24.73 -11.01 9.35
N PHE A 63 -23.93 -9.95 9.20
CA PHE A 63 -22.98 -9.85 8.09
C PHE A 63 -21.91 -10.95 8.16
N PHE A 64 -21.43 -11.25 9.36
CA PHE A 64 -20.32 -12.19 9.58
C PHE A 64 -20.72 -13.41 10.41
N VAL A 65 -21.94 -13.46 10.93
CA VAL A 65 -22.42 -14.54 11.80
C VAL A 65 -23.03 -15.67 10.96
N VAL A 66 -22.37 -16.84 10.91
CA VAL A 66 -22.77 -17.98 10.07
C VAL A 66 -24.16 -18.48 10.40
N ALA A 67 -24.54 -18.54 11.69
CA ALA A 67 -25.85 -18.98 12.13
C ALA A 67 -27.02 -18.14 11.57
N GLY A 68 -26.76 -16.87 11.24
CA GLY A 68 -27.74 -15.97 10.62
C GLY A 68 -27.59 -15.83 9.11
N GLY A 69 -26.78 -16.68 8.46
CA GLY A 69 -26.53 -16.63 7.00
C GLY A 69 -25.39 -15.70 6.58
N GLY A 70 -24.65 -15.12 7.52
CA GLY A 70 -23.49 -14.28 7.26
C GLY A 70 -22.26 -15.09 6.82
N GLN A 71 -21.26 -14.38 6.31
CA GLN A 71 -20.05 -15.00 5.78
C GLN A 71 -18.77 -14.38 6.39
N PRO A 72 -18.06 -15.07 7.28
CA PRO A 72 -16.81 -14.60 7.87
C PRO A 72 -15.71 -14.28 6.85
N ILE A 73 -15.74 -14.93 5.68
CA ILE A 73 -14.78 -14.66 4.60
C ILE A 73 -14.91 -13.24 4.05
N LEU A 74 -16.11 -12.64 4.10
CA LEU A 74 -16.32 -11.25 3.73
C LEU A 74 -15.51 -10.30 4.61
N TRP A 75 -15.48 -10.55 5.93
CA TRP A 75 -14.62 -9.80 6.85
C TRP A 75 -13.16 -9.88 6.44
N GLN A 76 -12.66 -11.09 6.14
CA GLN A 76 -11.27 -11.29 5.77
C GLN A 76 -10.90 -10.55 4.48
N HIS A 77 -11.75 -10.59 3.45
CA HIS A 77 -11.50 -9.84 2.22
C HIS A 77 -11.45 -8.32 2.48
N LEU A 78 -12.44 -7.76 3.14
CA LEU A 78 -12.49 -6.33 3.44
C LEU A 78 -11.32 -5.89 4.32
N PHE A 79 -10.95 -6.73 5.31
CA PHE A 79 -9.81 -6.47 6.17
C PHE A 79 -8.50 -6.48 5.40
N TRP A 80 -8.25 -7.48 4.55
CA TRP A 80 -6.97 -7.61 3.87
C TRP A 80 -6.83 -6.72 2.64
N ILE A 81 -7.92 -6.27 2.01
CA ILE A 81 -7.89 -5.18 1.03
C ILE A 81 -7.31 -3.89 1.64
N PHE A 82 -7.52 -3.66 2.93
CA PHE A 82 -6.84 -2.63 3.69
C PHE A 82 -5.49 -3.11 4.24
N GLY A 83 -5.46 -4.27 4.89
CA GLY A 83 -4.34 -4.74 5.71
C GLY A 83 -3.06 -4.99 4.91
N HIS A 84 -3.15 -5.39 3.64
CA HIS A 84 -1.96 -5.52 2.83
C HIS A 84 -1.41 -4.16 2.37
N PRO A 85 -2.19 -3.22 1.81
CA PRO A 85 -1.70 -1.85 1.59
C PRO A 85 -1.15 -1.17 2.85
N GLU A 86 -1.64 -1.49 4.03
CA GLU A 86 -1.14 -0.96 5.31
C GLU A 86 0.36 -1.23 5.50
N VAL A 87 0.85 -2.44 5.18
CA VAL A 87 2.27 -2.75 5.31
C VAL A 87 3.12 -1.92 4.33
N TYR A 88 2.58 -1.57 3.16
CA TYR A 88 3.25 -0.66 2.22
C TYR A 88 3.18 0.80 2.65
N ILE A 89 2.11 1.21 3.31
CA ILE A 89 2.01 2.54 3.95
C ILE A 89 3.14 2.73 4.97
N LEU A 90 3.55 1.68 5.67
CA LEU A 90 4.64 1.72 6.63
C LEU A 90 6.02 1.67 5.98
N ILE A 91 6.23 0.79 5.00
CA ILE A 91 7.58 0.54 4.45
C ILE A 91 8.01 1.57 3.40
N LEU A 92 7.11 2.11 2.58
CA LEU A 92 7.48 3.03 1.51
C LEU A 92 8.14 4.32 2.02
N PRO A 93 7.65 5.00 3.08
CA PRO A 93 8.34 6.15 3.65
C PRO A 93 9.73 5.80 4.18
N ALA A 94 9.88 4.63 4.82
CA ALA A 94 11.17 4.17 5.29
C ALA A 94 12.15 3.96 4.12
N MET A 95 11.70 3.36 3.01
CA MET A 95 12.49 3.24 1.79
C MET A 95 12.86 4.60 1.20
N GLY A 96 11.95 5.57 1.26
CA GLY A 96 12.20 6.96 0.87
C GLY A 96 13.32 7.59 1.68
N ILE A 97 13.24 7.50 3.01
CA ILE A 97 14.27 8.01 3.94
C ILE A 97 15.64 7.37 3.64
N VAL A 98 15.68 6.04 3.56
CA VAL A 98 16.94 5.31 3.28
C VAL A 98 17.52 5.73 1.93
N SER A 99 16.68 5.93 0.92
CA SER A 99 17.11 6.35 -0.42
C SER A 99 17.71 7.76 -0.44
N GLU A 100 17.37 8.61 0.51
CA GLU A 100 17.94 9.97 0.64
C GLU A 100 19.16 10.02 1.56
N VAL A 101 19.13 9.25 2.65
CA VAL A 101 20.21 9.24 3.65
C VAL A 101 21.48 8.57 3.09
N LEU A 102 21.34 7.40 2.44
CA LEU A 102 22.49 6.65 1.93
C LEU A 102 23.37 7.45 0.95
N PRO A 103 22.84 8.18 -0.04
CA PRO A 103 23.64 9.00 -0.94
C PRO A 103 24.44 10.08 -0.21
N VAL A 104 23.85 10.69 0.81
CA VAL A 104 24.52 11.73 1.60
C VAL A 104 25.72 11.15 2.36
N PHE A 105 25.54 10.04 3.07
CA PHE A 105 26.63 9.44 3.85
C PHE A 105 27.70 8.77 2.97
N SER A 106 27.30 8.18 1.84
CA SER A 106 28.24 7.59 0.88
C SER A 106 28.92 8.63 -0.03
N ARG A 107 28.48 9.91 0.00
CA ARG A 107 28.93 10.99 -0.88
C ARG A 107 28.83 10.65 -2.36
N LYS A 108 27.82 9.84 -2.74
CA LYS A 108 27.55 9.44 -4.13
C LYS A 108 26.11 9.84 -4.48
N PRO A 109 25.85 10.27 -5.73
CA PRO A 109 24.47 10.55 -6.15
C PRO A 109 23.62 9.28 -6.11
N LEU A 110 22.31 9.45 -5.88
CA LEU A 110 21.37 8.34 -5.96
C LEU A 110 21.34 7.80 -7.40
N PHE A 111 21.72 6.54 -7.54
CA PHE A 111 21.65 5.87 -8.84
C PHE A 111 20.19 5.58 -9.23
N GLY A 112 19.84 5.94 -10.47
CA GLY A 112 18.53 5.57 -11.01
C GLY A 112 17.33 6.22 -10.30
N TYR A 113 17.39 7.48 -9.90
CA TYR A 113 16.29 8.21 -9.24
C TYR A 113 14.92 7.90 -9.87
N ALA A 114 14.79 8.02 -11.20
CA ALA A 114 13.53 7.77 -11.90
C ALA A 114 13.05 6.30 -11.74
N ILE A 115 13.98 5.37 -11.71
CA ILE A 115 13.71 3.94 -11.53
C ILE A 115 13.18 3.69 -10.10
N VAL A 116 13.80 4.26 -9.09
CA VAL A 116 13.38 4.14 -7.68
C VAL A 116 11.97 4.69 -7.49
N VAL A 117 11.68 5.87 -8.07
CA VAL A 117 10.35 6.48 -8.02
C VAL A 117 9.32 5.61 -8.73
N PHE A 118 9.64 5.13 -9.93
CA PHE A 118 8.74 4.27 -10.70
C PHE A 118 8.42 2.97 -9.97
N TYR A 119 9.43 2.27 -9.45
CA TYR A 119 9.18 1.04 -8.69
C TYR A 119 8.43 1.29 -7.39
N GLY A 120 8.69 2.38 -6.70
CA GLY A 120 7.89 2.75 -5.53
C GLY A 120 6.40 2.94 -5.84
N ALA A 121 6.09 3.59 -6.96
CA ALA A 121 4.72 3.73 -7.44
C ALA A 121 4.09 2.38 -7.86
N VAL A 122 4.85 1.55 -8.58
CA VAL A 122 4.40 0.20 -9.00
C VAL A 122 4.14 -0.69 -7.80
N ILE A 123 5.02 -0.71 -6.80
CA ILE A 123 4.84 -1.48 -5.56
C ILE A 123 3.57 -1.02 -4.84
N GLY A 124 3.37 0.29 -4.70
CA GLY A 124 2.16 0.84 -4.09
C GLY A 124 0.90 0.36 -4.82
N PHE A 125 0.86 0.46 -6.14
CA PHE A 125 -0.28 0.03 -6.94
C PHE A 125 -0.53 -1.48 -6.87
N LEU A 126 0.51 -2.30 -7.03
CA LEU A 126 0.42 -3.76 -6.94
C LEU A 126 0.02 -4.23 -5.54
N GLY A 127 0.28 -3.44 -4.51
CA GLY A 127 -0.17 -3.72 -3.14
C GLY A 127 -1.67 -3.97 -3.01
N PHE A 128 -2.49 -3.39 -3.90
CA PHE A 128 -3.92 -3.70 -3.96
C PHE A 128 -4.25 -5.00 -4.69
N ALA A 129 -3.33 -5.57 -5.45
CA ALA A 129 -3.58 -6.77 -6.24
C ALA A 129 -3.17 -8.08 -5.54
N VAL A 130 -2.61 -8.02 -4.34
CA VAL A 130 -2.00 -9.19 -3.68
C VAL A 130 -2.59 -9.55 -2.31
N TRP A 131 -3.61 -8.83 -1.82
CA TRP A 131 -4.14 -9.00 -0.46
C TRP A 131 -4.51 -10.44 -0.10
N SER A 132 -4.88 -11.25 -1.08
CA SER A 132 -5.43 -12.59 -0.86
C SER A 132 -4.36 -13.63 -0.50
N HIS A 133 -3.07 -13.29 -0.57
CA HIS A 133 -2.02 -14.17 -0.05
C HIS A 133 -2.06 -14.32 1.49
N HIS A 134 -2.75 -13.42 2.19
CA HIS A 134 -3.05 -13.57 3.61
C HIS A 134 -4.19 -14.58 3.90
N MET A 135 -4.83 -15.10 2.84
CA MET A 135 -6.06 -15.89 2.94
C MET A 135 -5.94 -17.28 2.29
N PHE A 136 -4.73 -17.80 2.06
CA PHE A 136 -4.53 -19.08 1.36
C PHE A 136 -5.17 -20.29 2.06
N THR A 137 -5.37 -20.22 3.37
CA THR A 137 -6.01 -21.28 4.16
C THR A 137 -7.54 -21.19 4.22
N THR A 138 -8.15 -20.17 3.61
CA THR A 138 -9.60 -19.93 3.69
C THR A 138 -10.42 -20.65 2.60
N GLY A 139 -9.77 -21.42 1.73
CA GLY A 139 -10.47 -22.15 0.68
C GLY A 139 -10.78 -21.35 -0.58
N LEU A 140 -9.92 -20.39 -0.96
CA LEU A 140 -10.09 -19.55 -2.16
C LEU A 140 -10.10 -20.29 -3.51
N GLY A 141 -9.74 -21.58 -3.51
CA GLY A 141 -9.61 -22.39 -4.72
C GLY A 141 -8.25 -22.25 -5.39
N LYS A 142 -7.90 -23.24 -6.21
CA LYS A 142 -6.56 -23.39 -6.81
C LYS A 142 -6.17 -22.23 -7.73
N VAL A 143 -7.11 -21.74 -8.53
CA VAL A 143 -6.85 -20.67 -9.50
C VAL A 143 -6.53 -19.35 -8.81
N ALA A 144 -7.34 -18.96 -7.82
CA ALA A 144 -7.08 -17.74 -7.05
C ALA A 144 -5.77 -17.85 -6.28
N THR A 145 -5.50 -18.97 -5.61
CA THR A 145 -4.23 -19.21 -4.90
C THR A 145 -3.03 -19.07 -5.83
N ALA A 146 -3.06 -19.67 -7.02
CA ALA A 146 -1.97 -19.56 -8.00
C ALA A 146 -1.79 -18.12 -8.49
N ALA A 147 -2.88 -17.42 -8.83
CA ALA A 147 -2.82 -16.04 -9.32
C ALA A 147 -2.21 -15.10 -8.26
N PHE A 148 -2.69 -15.15 -7.01
CA PHE A 148 -2.16 -14.30 -5.94
C PHE A 148 -0.73 -14.67 -5.52
N SER A 149 -0.33 -15.93 -5.67
CA SER A 149 1.07 -16.36 -5.48
C SER A 149 1.98 -15.73 -6.53
N LEU A 150 1.61 -15.78 -7.81
CA LEU A 150 2.37 -15.18 -8.90
C LEU A 150 2.48 -13.66 -8.74
N LEU A 151 1.39 -12.97 -8.43
CA LEU A 151 1.38 -11.53 -8.18
C LEU A 151 2.27 -11.16 -6.98
N THR A 152 2.29 -11.98 -5.94
CA THR A 152 3.16 -11.77 -4.77
C THR A 152 4.64 -11.90 -5.15
N ILE A 153 5.00 -12.88 -5.97
CA ILE A 153 6.37 -13.05 -6.48
C ILE A 153 6.76 -11.85 -7.36
N CYS A 154 5.88 -11.41 -8.25
CA CYS A 154 6.11 -10.21 -9.06
C CYS A 154 6.36 -8.98 -8.21
N LEU A 155 5.55 -8.77 -7.17
CA LEU A 155 5.69 -7.65 -6.25
C LEU A 155 7.02 -7.71 -5.48
N LEU A 156 7.42 -8.89 -5.03
CA LEU A 156 8.70 -9.09 -4.34
C LEU A 156 9.88 -8.81 -5.27
N TYR A 157 9.78 -9.22 -6.53
CA TYR A 157 10.82 -9.01 -7.53
C TYR A 157 10.95 -7.53 -7.95
N THR A 158 9.87 -6.76 -7.92
CA THR A 158 9.89 -5.32 -8.20
C THR A 158 10.45 -4.49 -7.05
N SER A 159 10.65 -5.09 -5.86
CA SER A 159 11.23 -4.41 -4.71
C SER A 159 12.71 -4.11 -4.97
N PRO A 160 13.15 -2.82 -4.92
CA PRO A 160 14.53 -2.47 -5.22
C PRO A 160 15.48 -3.11 -4.22
N SER A 161 16.40 -3.92 -4.73
CA SER A 161 17.45 -4.57 -3.95
C SER A 161 18.50 -3.55 -3.46
N PRO A 162 19.11 -3.73 -2.30
CA PRO A 162 20.27 -2.94 -1.88
C PRO A 162 21.43 -2.98 -2.89
N ARG A 163 21.55 -4.06 -3.67
CA ARG A 163 22.56 -4.19 -4.73
C ARG A 163 22.36 -3.20 -5.88
N ASP A 164 21.12 -2.83 -6.19
CA ASP A 164 20.81 -1.88 -7.25
C ASP A 164 21.16 -0.44 -6.87
N ARG A 165 21.55 -0.23 -5.61
CA ARG A 165 21.93 1.09 -5.05
C ARG A 165 23.43 1.24 -4.83
N SER A 166 24.21 0.16 -5.05
CA SER A 166 25.63 0.11 -4.70
C SER A 166 26.61 0.25 -5.88
N ILE A 167 26.10 0.49 -7.10
CA ILE A 167 26.94 0.66 -8.31
C ILE A 167 27.08 2.14 -8.64
#